data_3bf34934c98636a75cd0212f7dbfa075
#
_entry.id   3bf34934c98636a75cd0212f7dbfa075
#
_cell.length_a   1.000
_cell.length_b   1.000
_cell.length_c   1.000
_cell.angle_alpha   90.00
_cell.angle_beta   90.00
_cell.angle_gamma   90.00
#
_symmetry.space_group_name_H-M   'P 1'
#
loop_
_entity.id
_entity.type
_entity.pdbx_description
1 polymer ?
#
loop_
_entity_poly.entity_id
_entity_poly.type
_entity_poly.pdbx_seq_one_letter_code
_entity_poly.pdbx_strand_id
1 'polypeptide(L)'
;MLNKSGIKKETAGAPTQILFNVQNQMSVSIQVAKAAGVAEGGKTIVKAGTPLNGDLTARGTAFVAAADNTAPAVGVLLHDVDVSNGPANGTLLIWGFVNLNRVDSATAAKITANRKTELAGKVWFLKD
;
A
#
# COMPACT_ATOMS: atom_id res chain seq x y z
N MET A 1 -16.00 -7.31 -23.65
CA MET A 1 -16.05 -6.27 -23.59
C MET A 1 -15.57 -5.74 -23.10
N LEU A 2 -15.84 -6.32 -23.29
CA LEU A 2 -15.74 -5.38 -23.16
C LEU A 2 -15.34 -5.26 -22.69
N ASN A 3 -15.57 -5.85 -23.17
CA ASN A 3 -15.36 -5.05 -23.01
C ASN A 3 -15.05 -5.02 -22.61
N LYS A 4 -15.42 -5.54 -22.91
CA LYS A 4 -15.23 -4.82 -22.88
C LYS A 4 -14.92 -4.51 -22.45
N SER A 5 -15.16 -5.43 -22.89
CA SER A 5 -14.94 -4.54 -22.71
C SER A 5 -14.54 -4.34 -22.20
N GLY A 6 -14.83 -5.08 -22.25
CA GLY A 6 -14.44 -4.28 -22.20
C GLY A 6 -13.92 -4.35 -21.51
N ILE A 7 -13.80 -4.96 -21.52
CA ILE A 7 -13.30 -4.45 -21.15
C ILE A 7 -12.73 -4.64 -20.41
N LYS A 8 -12.58 -5.30 -20.35
CA LYS A 8 -11.96 -4.93 -19.93
C LYS A 8 -11.38 -4.91 -19.27
N LYS A 9 -11.27 -5.49 -19.42
CA LYS A 9 -10.59 -5.03 -19.07
C LYS A 9 -10.02 -4.91 -18.42
N GLU A 10 -9.70 -5.40 -18.52
CA GLU A 10 -9.03 -4.93 -18.11
C GLU A 10 -8.47 -4.71 -17.64
N THR A 11 -8.60 -5.36 -17.75
CA THR A 11 -7.92 -4.96 -17.52
C THR A 11 -7.05 -4.53 -17.11
N ALA A 12 -7.44 -5.12 -17.64
CA ALA A 12 -6.17 -4.72 -17.14
C ALA A 12 -6.12 -3.42 -16.45
N GLY A 13 -5.70 -3.04 -15.76
CA GLY A 13 -5.37 -1.74 -15.29
C GLY A 13 -6.10 -1.21 -14.09
N ALA A 14 -7.20 -1.80 -13.76
CA ALA A 14 -7.92 -1.37 -12.56
C ALA A 14 -7.16 -1.82 -11.32
N PRO A 15 -6.85 -0.93 -10.36
CA PRO A 15 -6.16 -1.34 -9.13
C PRO A 15 -7.03 -2.28 -8.31
N THR A 16 -6.39 -3.26 -7.67
CA THR A 16 -7.08 -4.14 -6.74
C THR A 16 -7.46 -3.37 -5.49
N GLN A 17 -8.71 -3.46 -5.07
CA GLN A 17 -9.16 -2.83 -3.85
C GLN A 17 -8.82 -3.72 -2.67
N ILE A 18 -7.91 -3.28 -1.82
CA ILE A 18 -7.49 -4.03 -0.63
C ILE A 18 -8.32 -3.70 0.60
N LEU A 19 -9.16 -2.65 0.56
CA LEU A 19 -9.98 -2.28 1.71
C LEU A 19 -11.09 -3.29 1.90
N PHE A 20 -11.26 -3.73 3.14
CA PHE A 20 -12.39 -4.55 3.53
C PHE A 20 -13.68 -3.73 3.52
N ASN A 21 -13.58 -2.46 3.90
CA ASN A 21 -14.69 -1.51 3.88
C ASN A 21 -14.20 -0.17 3.32
N VAL A 22 -14.67 0.21 2.13
CA VAL A 22 -14.20 1.44 1.46
C VAL A 22 -14.82 2.71 2.04
N GLN A 23 -15.93 2.61 2.75
CA GLN A 23 -16.61 3.79 3.31
C GLN A 23 -16.00 4.24 4.64
N ASN A 24 -15.44 3.32 5.40
CA ASN A 24 -14.87 3.59 6.72
C ASN A 24 -13.36 3.54 6.63
N GLN A 25 -12.79 4.62 6.12
CA GLN A 25 -11.33 4.71 5.99
C GLN A 25 -10.89 6.17 5.95
N MET A 26 -9.64 6.40 6.29
CA MET A 26 -9.00 7.69 6.11
C MET A 26 -7.66 7.48 5.45
N SER A 27 -7.42 8.18 4.36
CA SER A 27 -6.16 8.09 3.63
C SER A 27 -5.66 9.48 3.28
N VAL A 28 -4.35 9.58 3.05
CA VAL A 28 -3.69 10.85 2.72
C VAL A 28 -2.72 10.64 1.57
N SER A 29 -2.49 11.70 0.79
CA SER A 29 -1.51 11.69 -0.28
C SER A 29 -0.10 11.75 0.28
N ILE A 30 0.82 10.95 -0.27
CA ILE A 30 2.22 10.93 0.15
C ILE A 30 3.12 10.77 -1.06
N GLN A 31 4.43 10.97 -0.86
CA GLN A 31 5.47 10.53 -1.78
C GLN A 31 5.99 9.19 -1.30
N VAL A 32 6.23 8.26 -2.22
CA VAL A 32 6.71 6.91 -1.90
C VAL A 32 8.13 6.75 -2.47
N ALA A 33 9.07 6.31 -1.63
CA ALA A 33 10.46 6.18 -2.03
C ALA A 33 10.68 4.99 -2.95
N LYS A 34 11.60 5.12 -3.91
CA LYS A 34 11.96 4.04 -4.81
C LYS A 34 12.46 2.81 -4.04
N ALA A 35 13.21 3.02 -2.95
CA ALA A 35 13.77 1.93 -2.17
C ALA A 35 12.72 1.03 -1.54
N ALA A 36 11.47 1.49 -1.42
CA ALA A 36 10.37 0.67 -0.88
C ALA A 36 9.82 -0.32 -1.91
N GLY A 37 10.23 -0.20 -3.18
CA GLY A 37 9.68 -1.01 -4.25
C GLY A 37 10.35 -2.36 -4.42
N VAL A 38 9.65 -3.24 -5.12
CA VAL A 38 10.18 -4.56 -5.52
C VAL A 38 10.18 -4.66 -7.04
N ALA A 39 11.10 -5.45 -7.58
CA ALA A 39 11.19 -5.65 -9.01
C ALA A 39 9.99 -6.47 -9.51
N GLU A 40 9.35 -6.00 -10.56
CA GLU A 40 8.23 -6.69 -11.16
C GLU A 40 8.12 -6.33 -12.65
N GLY A 41 8.38 -7.31 -13.52
CA GLY A 41 8.22 -7.13 -14.97
C GLY A 41 9.06 -5.99 -15.55
N GLY A 42 10.28 -5.82 -15.08
CA GLY A 42 11.16 -4.75 -15.56
C GLY A 42 10.91 -3.40 -14.92
N LYS A 43 9.96 -3.34 -13.98
CA LYS A 43 9.63 -2.12 -13.25
C LYS A 43 9.93 -2.30 -11.77
N THR A 44 9.95 -1.18 -11.04
CA THR A 44 10.04 -1.18 -9.58
C THR A 44 8.71 -0.68 -9.04
N ILE A 45 7.99 -1.53 -8.33
CA ILE A 45 6.63 -1.26 -7.88
C ILE A 45 6.57 -1.38 -6.35
N VAL A 46 5.95 -0.41 -5.70
CA VAL A 46 5.56 -0.55 -4.29
C VAL A 46 4.12 -1.06 -4.31
N LYS A 47 3.90 -2.26 -3.79
CA LYS A 47 2.59 -2.92 -3.90
C LYS A 47 1.62 -2.40 -2.85
N ALA A 48 0.34 -2.37 -3.20
CA ALA A 48 -0.73 -2.06 -2.25
C ALA A 48 -0.65 -3.00 -1.04
N GLY A 49 -0.77 -2.44 0.15
CA GLY A 49 -0.65 -3.20 1.39
C GLY A 49 0.73 -3.10 2.05
N THR A 50 1.72 -2.52 1.37
CA THR A 50 3.05 -2.35 1.94
C THR A 50 3.00 -1.40 3.13
N PRO A 51 3.46 -1.83 4.32
CA PRO A 51 3.54 -0.93 5.47
C PRO A 51 4.67 0.09 5.25
N LEU A 52 4.37 1.37 5.49
CA LEU A 52 5.31 2.46 5.23
C LEU A 52 5.54 3.30 6.48
N ASN A 53 6.72 3.87 6.55
CA ASN A 53 7.13 4.80 7.60
C ASN A 53 7.36 6.18 6.98
N GLY A 54 7.00 7.22 7.72
CA GLY A 54 7.25 8.59 7.31
C GLY A 54 6.62 9.56 8.28
N ASP A 55 6.83 10.84 8.01
CA ASP A 55 6.30 11.92 8.83
C ASP A 55 5.00 12.43 8.20
N LEU A 56 3.88 12.21 8.88
CA LEU A 56 2.56 12.63 8.39
C LEU A 56 2.43 14.16 8.33
N THR A 57 3.32 14.88 8.99
CA THR A 57 3.35 16.36 8.92
C THR A 57 4.28 16.87 7.82
N ALA A 58 5.01 15.99 7.15
CA ALA A 58 5.94 16.32 6.07
C ALA A 58 5.78 15.32 4.92
N ARG A 59 4.57 15.21 4.39
CA ARG A 59 4.20 14.16 3.42
C ARG A 59 4.87 14.30 2.05
N GLY A 60 5.50 15.44 1.77
CA GLY A 60 6.30 15.61 0.56
C GLY A 60 7.66 14.92 0.64
N THR A 61 8.12 14.56 1.83
CA THR A 61 9.32 13.75 2.01
C THR A 61 8.96 12.29 1.81
N ALA A 62 9.73 11.58 0.99
CA ALA A 62 9.36 10.22 0.56
C ALA A 62 9.26 9.24 1.73
N PHE A 63 8.15 8.52 1.79
CA PHE A 63 7.93 7.47 2.79
C PHE A 63 8.69 6.22 2.37
N VAL A 64 9.22 5.50 3.36
CA VAL A 64 10.05 4.33 3.15
C VAL A 64 9.38 3.08 3.71
N ALA A 65 9.88 1.90 3.34
CA ALA A 65 9.35 0.66 3.88
C ALA A 65 9.56 0.61 5.41
N ALA A 66 8.55 0.17 6.13
CA ALA A 66 8.64 0.05 7.57
C ALA A 66 9.64 -1.05 7.93
N ALA A 67 10.36 -0.85 9.03
CA ALA A 67 11.39 -1.78 9.49
C ALA A 67 11.43 -1.83 11.01
N ASP A 68 11.87 -2.97 11.54
CA ASP A 68 11.93 -3.17 12.98
C ASP A 68 12.91 -2.20 13.63
N ASN A 69 12.49 -1.60 14.73
CA ASN A 69 13.30 -0.76 15.61
C ASN A 69 13.82 0.55 14.98
N THR A 70 13.63 0.76 13.68
CA THR A 70 14.18 1.95 12.99
C THR A 70 13.11 2.76 12.27
N ALA A 71 12.09 2.11 11.74
CA ALA A 71 11.08 2.76 10.92
C ALA A 71 9.70 2.14 11.16
N PRO A 72 9.04 2.47 12.29
CA PRO A 72 7.73 1.91 12.58
C PRO A 72 6.70 2.34 11.54
N ALA A 73 5.77 1.44 11.22
CA ALA A 73 4.73 1.72 10.24
C ALA A 73 3.77 2.77 10.77
N VAL A 74 3.41 3.73 9.90
CA VAL A 74 2.40 4.75 10.21
C VAL A 74 1.14 4.57 9.37
N GLY A 75 1.19 3.66 8.40
CA GLY A 75 0.06 3.33 7.54
C GLY A 75 0.48 2.29 6.52
N VAL A 76 -0.44 1.94 5.63
CA VAL A 76 -0.18 1.01 4.53
C VAL A 76 -0.52 1.67 3.20
N LEU A 77 0.22 1.32 2.16
CA LEU A 77 -0.03 1.84 0.82
C LEU A 77 -1.36 1.28 0.30
N LEU A 78 -2.20 2.15 -0.24
CA LEU A 78 -3.56 1.78 -0.65
C LEU A 78 -3.61 1.22 -2.07
N HIS A 79 -2.74 1.70 -2.97
CA HIS A 79 -2.68 1.27 -4.37
C HIS A 79 -1.22 1.08 -4.78
N ASP A 80 -0.99 0.23 -5.79
CA ASP A 80 0.35 0.04 -6.34
C ASP A 80 0.90 1.36 -6.88
N VAL A 81 2.19 1.59 -6.67
CA VAL A 81 2.88 2.81 -7.14
C VAL A 81 4.14 2.40 -7.90
N ASP A 82 4.27 2.89 -9.13
CA ASP A 82 5.46 2.67 -9.94
C ASP A 82 6.52 3.70 -9.56
N VAL A 83 7.61 3.24 -8.96
CA VAL A 83 8.73 4.06 -8.52
C VAL A 83 9.98 3.82 -9.36
N SER A 84 9.83 3.28 -10.57
CA SER A 84 10.97 2.95 -11.44
C SER A 84 11.87 4.14 -11.73
N ASN A 85 11.29 5.35 -11.82
CA ASN A 85 12.03 6.57 -12.14
C ASN A 85 12.32 7.45 -10.91
N GLY A 86 12.09 6.93 -9.72
CA GLY A 86 12.31 7.67 -8.47
C GLY A 86 11.05 7.75 -7.64
N PRO A 87 11.05 8.58 -6.59
CA PRO A 87 9.86 8.72 -5.73
C PRO A 87 8.64 9.13 -6.55
N ALA A 88 7.48 8.61 -6.16
CA ALA A 88 6.23 8.87 -6.87
C ALA A 88 5.09 9.07 -5.89
N ASN A 89 4.00 9.67 -6.39
CA ASN A 89 2.81 9.92 -5.59
C ASN A 89 2.09 8.62 -5.26
N GLY A 90 1.61 8.52 -4.03
CA GLY A 90 0.81 7.39 -3.58
C GLY A 90 -0.22 7.83 -2.57
N THR A 91 -1.04 6.88 -2.15
CA THR A 91 -2.08 7.10 -1.14
C THR A 91 -1.82 6.19 0.05
N LEU A 92 -1.68 6.77 1.23
CA LEU A 92 -1.41 6.03 2.46
C LEU A 92 -2.68 5.89 3.28
N LEU A 93 -3.06 4.66 3.60
CA LEU A 93 -4.17 4.38 4.51
C LEU A 93 -3.66 4.53 5.94
N ILE A 94 -4.23 5.49 6.68
CA ILE A 94 -3.83 5.74 8.07
C ILE A 94 -4.88 5.27 9.08
N TRP A 95 -6.09 4.94 8.62
CA TRP A 95 -7.16 4.38 9.44
C TRP A 95 -8.11 3.59 8.57
N GLY A 96 -8.34 2.33 8.91
CA GLY A 96 -9.28 1.52 8.15
C GLY A 96 -9.06 0.02 8.29
N PHE A 97 -9.72 -0.74 7.41
CA PHE A 97 -9.78 -2.20 7.48
C PHE A 97 -9.26 -2.78 6.16
N VAL A 98 -8.20 -3.57 6.24
CA VAL A 98 -7.56 -4.19 5.08
C VAL A 98 -7.93 -5.66 5.01
N ASN A 99 -8.34 -6.11 3.83
CA ASN A 99 -8.61 -7.53 3.58
C ASN A 99 -7.34 -8.19 3.06
N LEU A 100 -6.70 -8.98 3.91
CA LEU A 100 -5.45 -9.66 3.55
C LEU A 100 -5.60 -10.64 2.40
N ASN A 101 -6.82 -11.10 2.12
CA ASN A 101 -7.06 -11.96 0.96
C ASN A 101 -6.86 -11.24 -0.36
N ARG A 102 -6.88 -9.91 -0.36
CA ARG A 102 -6.71 -9.09 -1.56
C ARG A 102 -5.32 -8.45 -1.66
N VAL A 103 -4.47 -8.70 -0.69
CA VAL A 103 -3.09 -8.21 -0.70
C VAL A 103 -2.22 -9.30 -1.35
N ASP A 104 -1.31 -8.87 -2.22
CA ASP A 104 -0.31 -9.76 -2.82
C ASP A 104 0.41 -10.55 -1.73
N SER A 105 0.61 -11.86 -1.94
CA SER A 105 1.13 -12.75 -0.88
C SER A 105 2.49 -12.33 -0.37
N ALA A 106 3.39 -11.89 -1.24
CA ALA A 106 4.72 -11.42 -0.82
C ALA A 106 4.61 -10.12 -0.01
N THR A 107 3.65 -9.27 -0.34
CA THR A 107 3.40 -8.03 0.40
C THR A 107 2.75 -8.33 1.75
N ALA A 108 1.80 -9.27 1.77
CA ALA A 108 1.15 -9.68 3.02
C ALA A 108 2.18 -10.21 4.02
N ALA A 109 3.24 -10.87 3.54
CA ALA A 109 4.31 -11.36 4.39
C ALA A 109 5.09 -10.23 5.08
N LYS A 110 5.01 -9.01 4.57
CA LYS A 110 5.64 -7.84 5.19
C LYS A 110 4.82 -7.28 6.35
N ILE A 111 3.57 -7.70 6.46
CA ILE A 111 2.67 -7.29 7.55
C ILE A 111 2.90 -8.26 8.70
N THR A 112 4.01 -8.08 9.38
CA THR A 112 4.45 -8.92 10.49
C THR A 112 3.72 -8.56 11.77
N ALA A 113 3.96 -9.32 12.84
CA ALA A 113 3.42 -9.00 14.15
C ALA A 113 3.83 -7.60 14.61
N ASN A 114 5.08 -7.18 14.30
CA ASN A 114 5.54 -5.83 14.64
C ASN A 114 4.74 -4.76 13.93
N ARG A 115 4.46 -4.96 12.62
CA ARG A 115 3.66 -4.00 11.85
C ARG A 115 2.25 -3.90 12.42
N LYS A 116 1.65 -5.03 12.80
CA LYS A 116 0.31 -5.03 13.37
C LYS A 116 0.28 -4.29 14.72
N THR A 117 1.33 -4.45 15.52
CA THR A 117 1.45 -3.75 16.80
C THR A 117 1.57 -2.24 16.59
N GLU A 118 2.39 -1.82 15.62
CA GLU A 118 2.62 -0.41 15.32
C GLU A 118 1.33 0.27 14.82
N LEU A 119 0.50 -0.48 14.10
CA LEU A 119 -0.74 0.03 13.52
C LEU A 119 -1.98 -0.29 14.36
N ALA A 120 -1.81 -0.84 15.56
CA ALA A 120 -2.92 -1.17 16.44
C ALA A 120 -3.76 0.08 16.73
N GLY A 121 -5.08 -0.05 16.61
CA GLY A 121 -6.01 1.07 16.78
C GLY A 121 -6.11 1.99 15.58
N LYS A 122 -5.40 1.70 14.50
CA LYS A 122 -5.38 2.52 13.29
C LYS A 122 -5.78 1.71 12.06
N VAL A 123 -5.07 0.62 11.79
CA VAL A 123 -5.36 -0.24 10.66
C VAL A 123 -5.57 -1.66 11.17
N TRP A 124 -6.71 -2.25 10.78
CA TRP A 124 -7.08 -3.61 11.15
C TRP A 124 -6.92 -4.50 9.93
N PHE A 125 -6.28 -5.65 10.13
CA PHE A 125 -6.00 -6.62 9.06
C PHE A 125 -6.91 -7.83 9.26
N LEU A 126 -7.78 -8.05 8.29
CA LEU A 126 -8.82 -9.06 8.36
C LEU A 126 -8.72 -10.00 7.16
N LYS A 127 -9.33 -11.17 7.30
CA LYS A 127 -9.53 -12.11 6.19
C LYS A 127 -11.01 -12.49 6.14
N ASP A 128 -11.51 -12.69 4.91
CA ASP A 128 -12.87 -13.23 4.76
C ASP A 128 -12.92 -14.75 4.83
#